data_a70c8137b303b596b48cc550b281f48e
#
_entry.id   a70c8137b303b596b48cc550b281f48e
#
_cell.length_a   1.000
_cell.length_b   1.000
_cell.length_c   1.000
_cell.angle_alpha   90.00
_cell.angle_beta   90.00
_cell.angle_gamma   90.00
#
_symmetry.space_group_name_H-M   'P 1'
#
loop_
_entity.id
_entity.type
_entity.pdbx_description
1 polymer ?
#
loop_
_entity_poly.entity_id
_entity_poly.type
_entity_poly.pdbx_seq_one_letter_code
_entity_poly.pdbx_strand_id
1 'polypeptide(L)'
;MMTTVLDAFKQELANRVSSIRIESGELVLTPYDYPDGETVSLLVKQLDGGLYLVSDLGLAAARLDEAGVDITRGGGHRSWKLLTTDPSAPVAGVDEYEIAAVADEQGLGATIVRIGQTAIHSDALQAVHGKRRPHSFKERSMKRAARFNLAVKPGAEITNRYGGRRRLSFTAQAPSGRVGYVITIGAASGATAGHDRAVATFGEFAEVDKKDKLVLVDEGIPMQDWQIESLRDISSLYSEDEQDQLWRGFAAA
;
A
#
# COMPACT_ATOMS: atom_id res chain seq x y z
N MET A 1 17.64 38.66 -6.93
CA MET A 1 18.32 37.57 -7.60
C MET A 1 17.27 36.82 -8.40
N MET A 2 17.39 36.73 -9.73
CA MET A 2 16.40 35.99 -10.52
C MET A 2 16.64 34.49 -10.32
N THR A 3 15.65 33.78 -9.80
CA THR A 3 15.68 32.31 -9.70
C THR A 3 15.69 31.73 -11.11
N THR A 4 16.63 30.84 -11.42
CA THR A 4 16.62 30.18 -12.73
C THR A 4 15.47 29.18 -12.80
N VAL A 5 15.03 28.81 -14.01
CA VAL A 5 14.01 27.76 -14.21
C VAL A 5 14.43 26.46 -13.53
N LEU A 6 15.73 26.11 -13.61
CA LEU A 6 16.28 24.93 -12.98
C LEU A 6 16.21 25.00 -11.45
N ASP A 7 16.48 26.17 -10.86
CA ASP A 7 16.41 26.34 -9.40
C ASP A 7 14.96 26.23 -8.91
N ALA A 8 14.00 26.83 -9.62
CA ALA A 8 12.58 26.70 -9.31
C ALA A 8 12.12 25.23 -9.39
N PHE A 9 12.56 24.49 -10.41
CA PHE A 9 12.22 23.09 -10.57
C PHE A 9 12.82 22.21 -9.45
N LYS A 10 14.11 22.43 -9.12
CA LYS A 10 14.77 21.73 -8.01
C LYS A 10 14.07 22.00 -6.67
N GLN A 11 13.67 23.25 -6.43
CA GLN A 11 12.96 23.64 -5.22
C GLN A 11 11.61 22.93 -5.12
N GLU A 12 10.85 22.88 -6.22
CA GLU A 12 9.58 22.17 -6.27
C GLU A 12 9.73 20.68 -5.99
N LEU A 13 10.72 20.02 -6.60
CA LEU A 13 11.02 18.62 -6.30
C LEU A 13 11.41 18.42 -4.83
N ALA A 14 12.25 19.29 -4.28
CA ALA A 14 12.68 19.21 -2.89
C ALA A 14 11.51 19.38 -1.91
N ASN A 15 10.53 20.23 -2.25
CA ASN A 15 9.33 20.43 -1.43
C ASN A 15 8.39 19.21 -1.44
N ARG A 16 8.46 18.38 -2.47
CA ARG A 16 7.61 17.19 -2.65
C ARG A 16 8.23 15.91 -2.11
N VAL A 17 9.50 15.95 -1.70
CA VAL A 17 10.22 14.81 -1.14
C VAL A 17 10.34 14.99 0.37
N SER A 18 10.01 13.97 1.12
CA SER A 18 10.25 13.91 2.55
C SER A 18 10.56 12.49 2.96
N SER A 19 11.17 12.33 4.15
CA SER A 19 11.42 11.00 4.68
C SER A 19 11.10 10.92 6.16
N ILE A 20 10.80 9.71 6.62
CA ILE A 20 10.41 9.39 7.98
C ILE A 20 11.21 8.19 8.41
N ARG A 21 11.96 8.32 9.49
CA ARG A 21 12.64 7.19 10.10
C ARG A 21 11.64 6.31 10.84
N ILE A 22 11.63 5.02 10.50
CA ILE A 22 10.82 3.98 11.14
C ILE A 22 11.76 2.87 11.64
N GLU A 23 11.25 1.92 12.39
CA GLU A 23 12.04 0.83 12.95
C GLU A 23 12.75 -0.01 11.88
N SER A 24 12.06 -0.29 10.76
CA SER A 24 12.57 -1.09 9.64
C SER A 24 13.48 -0.33 8.68
N GLY A 25 13.66 0.98 8.82
CA GLY A 25 14.46 1.80 7.91
C GLY A 25 13.97 3.24 7.81
N GLU A 26 13.95 3.79 6.60
CA GLU A 26 13.47 5.12 6.29
C GLU A 26 12.40 5.06 5.20
N LEU A 27 11.21 5.57 5.49
CA LEU A 27 10.14 5.67 4.51
C LEU A 27 10.28 6.99 3.76
N VAL A 28 10.53 6.90 2.46
CA VAL A 28 10.71 8.05 1.57
C VAL A 28 9.40 8.32 0.83
N LEU A 29 8.83 9.50 1.01
CA LEU A 29 7.74 10.02 0.18
C LEU A 29 8.37 10.63 -1.07
N THR A 30 8.09 10.04 -2.22
CA THR A 30 8.65 10.49 -3.49
C THR A 30 7.84 11.65 -4.08
N PRO A 31 8.37 12.39 -5.08
CA PRO A 31 7.59 13.43 -5.77
C PRO A 31 6.59 12.86 -6.78
N TYR A 32 6.37 11.55 -6.77
CA TYR A 32 5.52 10.84 -7.72
C TYR A 32 4.18 10.52 -7.09
N ASP A 33 3.10 10.77 -7.84
CA ASP A 33 1.75 10.39 -7.46
C ASP A 33 1.18 9.38 -8.47
N TYR A 34 0.43 8.40 -7.98
CA TYR A 34 -0.41 7.58 -8.83
C TYR A 34 -1.52 8.42 -9.48
N PRO A 35 -2.17 7.93 -10.57
CA PRO A 35 -3.21 8.69 -11.27
C PRO A 35 -4.39 9.16 -10.39
N ASP A 36 -4.63 8.48 -9.27
CA ASP A 36 -5.65 8.84 -8.28
C ASP A 36 -5.15 9.80 -7.20
N GLY A 37 -3.88 10.22 -7.30
CA GLY A 37 -3.25 11.20 -6.43
C GLY A 37 -2.63 10.63 -5.15
N GLU A 38 -2.64 9.31 -4.94
CA GLU A 38 -1.87 8.71 -3.84
C GLU A 38 -0.37 8.87 -4.10
N THR A 39 0.38 9.34 -3.10
CA THR A 39 1.83 9.52 -3.22
C THR A 39 2.57 8.18 -3.17
N VAL A 40 3.48 7.96 -4.11
CA VAL A 40 4.38 6.79 -4.09
C VAL A 40 5.35 6.93 -2.93
N SER A 41 5.36 5.94 -2.05
CA SER A 41 6.29 5.86 -0.93
C SER A 41 7.13 4.60 -1.01
N LEU A 42 8.39 4.72 -0.63
CA LEU A 42 9.37 3.65 -0.72
C LEU A 42 10.05 3.45 0.64
N LEU A 43 10.24 2.21 1.03
CA LEU A 43 11.13 1.88 2.15
C LEU A 43 12.58 1.87 1.64
N VAL A 44 13.45 2.56 2.35
CA VAL A 44 14.90 2.48 2.21
C VAL A 44 15.46 1.85 3.47
N LYS A 45 16.03 0.66 3.35
CA LYS A 45 16.64 -0.09 4.44
C LYS A 45 18.13 -0.26 4.22
N GLN A 46 18.93 0.15 5.20
CA GLN A 46 20.38 -0.11 5.16
C GLN A 46 20.64 -1.61 5.38
N LEU A 47 21.48 -2.17 4.53
CA LEU A 47 21.99 -3.53 4.59
C LEU A 47 23.45 -3.54 5.03
N ASP A 48 24.00 -4.71 5.25
CA ASP A 48 25.44 -4.88 5.50
C ASP A 48 26.27 -4.45 4.29
N GLY A 49 27.51 -4.02 4.54
CA GLY A 49 28.45 -3.65 3.48
C GLY A 49 28.19 -2.29 2.82
N GLY A 50 27.41 -1.41 3.44
CA GLY A 50 27.12 -0.07 2.89
C GLY A 50 26.13 -0.06 1.73
N LEU A 51 25.35 -1.13 1.61
CA LEU A 51 24.29 -1.26 0.62
C LEU A 51 22.93 -0.82 1.21
N TYR A 52 22.00 -0.50 0.32
CA TYR A 52 20.63 -0.11 0.65
C TYR A 52 19.65 -0.92 -0.18
N LEU A 53 18.65 -1.48 0.47
CA LEU A 53 17.45 -2.01 -0.18
C LEU A 53 16.46 -0.85 -0.35
N VAL A 54 15.96 -0.66 -1.55
CA VAL A 54 14.84 0.24 -1.87
C VAL A 54 13.67 -0.63 -2.32
N SER A 55 12.51 -0.50 -1.68
CA SER A 55 11.30 -1.30 -1.97
C SER A 55 10.05 -0.45 -1.93
N ASP A 56 9.07 -0.77 -2.80
CA ASP A 56 7.72 -0.21 -2.76
C ASP A 56 6.81 -0.90 -1.73
N LEU A 57 7.34 -1.87 -0.99
CA LEU A 57 6.59 -2.69 -0.02
C LEU A 57 5.37 -3.41 -0.63
N GLY A 58 5.42 -3.74 -1.93
CA GLY A 58 4.32 -4.37 -2.65
C GLY A 58 3.08 -3.47 -2.83
N LEU A 59 3.21 -2.16 -2.62
CA LEU A 59 2.09 -1.22 -2.75
C LEU A 59 1.52 -1.21 -4.17
N ALA A 60 2.37 -1.28 -5.20
CA ALA A 60 1.93 -1.36 -6.57
C ALA A 60 1.13 -2.64 -6.86
N ALA A 61 1.59 -3.78 -6.34
CA ALA A 61 0.88 -5.06 -6.46
C ALA A 61 -0.49 -5.02 -5.76
N ALA A 62 -0.54 -4.48 -4.54
CA ALA A 62 -1.79 -4.33 -3.80
C ALA A 62 -2.82 -3.46 -4.55
N ARG A 63 -2.37 -2.37 -5.18
CA ARG A 63 -3.22 -1.51 -6.01
C ARG A 63 -3.80 -2.26 -7.22
N LEU A 64 -2.96 -3.06 -7.89
CA LEU A 64 -3.40 -3.89 -9.02
C LEU A 64 -4.43 -4.94 -8.59
N ASP A 65 -4.23 -5.58 -7.45
CA ASP A 65 -5.22 -6.51 -6.89
C ASP A 65 -6.55 -5.81 -6.58
N GLU A 66 -6.50 -4.64 -5.97
CA GLU A 66 -7.69 -3.83 -5.71
C GLU A 66 -8.42 -3.42 -6.99
N ALA A 67 -7.69 -3.20 -8.07
CA ALA A 67 -8.24 -2.93 -9.40
C ALA A 67 -8.74 -4.20 -10.13
N GLY A 68 -8.54 -5.39 -9.54
CA GLY A 68 -8.93 -6.67 -10.11
C GLY A 68 -7.99 -7.19 -11.20
N VAL A 69 -6.75 -6.73 -11.25
CA VAL A 69 -5.71 -7.23 -12.13
C VAL A 69 -5.08 -8.47 -11.51
N ASP A 70 -5.11 -9.59 -12.23
CA ASP A 70 -4.45 -10.82 -11.78
C ASP A 70 -2.96 -10.81 -12.17
N ILE A 71 -2.10 -10.45 -11.21
CA ILE A 71 -0.65 -10.47 -11.40
C ILE A 71 -0.01 -11.82 -11.02
N THR A 72 -0.80 -12.81 -10.56
CA THR A 72 -0.28 -14.13 -10.17
C THR A 72 -0.24 -15.11 -11.33
N ARG A 73 -1.00 -14.85 -12.40
CA ARG A 73 -1.10 -15.73 -13.57
C ARG A 73 -1.52 -14.99 -14.84
N GLY A 74 -1.35 -15.66 -15.97
CA GLY A 74 -1.85 -15.19 -17.25
C GLY A 74 -1.14 -13.96 -17.82
N GLY A 75 -1.89 -13.06 -18.45
CA GLY A 75 -1.37 -11.84 -19.09
C GLY A 75 -0.86 -10.83 -18.10
N GLY A 76 -1.61 -10.61 -17.01
CA GLY A 76 -1.22 -9.68 -15.94
C GLY A 76 0.11 -10.08 -15.31
N HIS A 77 0.31 -11.36 -15.00
CA HIS A 77 1.57 -11.87 -14.47
C HIS A 77 2.76 -11.62 -15.42
N ARG A 78 2.59 -11.92 -16.71
CA ARG A 78 3.66 -11.66 -17.68
C ARG A 78 4.02 -10.19 -17.78
N SER A 79 3.02 -9.33 -17.81
CA SER A 79 3.23 -7.88 -17.87
C SER A 79 3.84 -7.34 -16.59
N TRP A 80 3.41 -7.84 -15.41
CA TRP A 80 4.03 -7.53 -14.13
C TRP A 80 5.51 -7.90 -14.12
N LYS A 81 5.85 -9.15 -14.45
CA LYS A 81 7.23 -9.61 -14.53
C LYS A 81 8.09 -8.77 -15.48
N LEU A 82 7.55 -8.38 -16.64
CA LEU A 82 8.26 -7.55 -17.61
C LEU A 82 8.59 -6.15 -17.07
N LEU A 83 7.71 -5.58 -16.26
CA LEU A 83 7.88 -4.24 -15.71
C LEU A 83 8.78 -4.23 -14.45
N THR A 84 8.67 -5.26 -13.62
CA THR A 84 9.26 -5.24 -12.27
C THR A 84 10.56 -6.02 -12.17
N THR A 85 10.82 -6.97 -13.10
CA THR A 85 12.07 -7.73 -13.09
C THR A 85 13.19 -6.90 -13.69
N ASP A 86 14.11 -6.48 -12.85
CA ASP A 86 15.40 -5.99 -13.29
C ASP A 86 16.25 -7.22 -13.71
N PRO A 87 16.71 -7.30 -14.96
CA PRO A 87 17.53 -8.42 -15.42
C PRO A 87 18.86 -8.53 -14.66
N SER A 88 19.24 -7.54 -13.87
CA SER A 88 20.57 -7.48 -13.26
C SER A 88 20.72 -8.15 -11.89
N ALA A 89 19.67 -8.35 -11.08
CA ALA A 89 19.75 -9.16 -9.86
C ALA A 89 18.39 -9.43 -9.20
N PRO A 90 18.02 -10.68 -8.91
CA PRO A 90 17.00 -10.97 -7.93
C PRO A 90 17.49 -10.53 -6.54
N VAL A 91 16.69 -9.75 -5.82
CA VAL A 91 17.00 -9.31 -4.47
C VAL A 91 16.59 -10.41 -3.50
N ALA A 92 17.55 -11.02 -2.80
CA ALA A 92 17.28 -12.07 -1.85
C ALA A 92 16.39 -11.54 -0.70
N GLY A 93 15.33 -12.27 -0.36
CA GLY A 93 14.43 -11.93 0.75
C GLY A 93 13.35 -10.91 0.43
N VAL A 94 13.20 -10.52 -0.83
CA VAL A 94 12.10 -9.68 -1.32
C VAL A 94 11.03 -10.55 -1.95
N ASP A 95 9.76 -10.23 -1.68
CA ASP A 95 8.61 -10.93 -2.27
C ASP A 95 8.56 -10.70 -3.79
N GLU A 96 8.09 -11.67 -4.55
CA GLU A 96 7.91 -11.55 -6.02
C GLU A 96 6.89 -10.47 -6.43
N TYR A 97 6.13 -9.97 -5.47
CA TYR A 97 5.16 -8.89 -5.64
C TYR A 97 5.67 -7.52 -5.16
N GLU A 98 6.91 -7.43 -4.72
CA GLU A 98 7.57 -6.17 -4.40
C GLU A 98 8.39 -5.67 -5.59
N ILE A 99 8.33 -4.35 -5.83
CA ILE A 99 9.25 -3.66 -6.73
C ILE A 99 10.42 -3.20 -5.89
N ALA A 100 11.56 -3.92 -5.97
CA ALA A 100 12.70 -3.64 -5.13
C ALA A 100 14.03 -3.73 -5.89
N ALA A 101 15.04 -3.03 -5.37
CA ALA A 101 16.41 -3.13 -5.84
C ALA A 101 17.40 -2.79 -4.73
N VAL A 102 18.63 -3.29 -4.87
CA VAL A 102 19.75 -2.94 -4.01
C VAL A 102 20.64 -1.91 -4.72
N ALA A 103 21.11 -0.92 -3.98
CA ALA A 103 22.03 0.10 -4.44
C ALA A 103 23.12 0.38 -3.41
N ASP A 104 24.27 0.88 -3.85
CA ASP A 104 25.23 1.55 -3.00
C ASP A 104 24.81 3.01 -2.74
N GLU A 105 25.54 3.72 -1.91
CA GLU A 105 25.25 5.12 -1.57
C GLU A 105 25.21 6.02 -2.81
N GLN A 106 26.07 5.78 -3.80
CA GLN A 106 26.15 6.60 -5.02
C GLN A 106 24.94 6.35 -5.94
N GLY A 107 24.46 5.12 -6.03
CA GLY A 107 23.32 4.70 -6.84
C GLY A 107 21.96 4.89 -6.17
N LEU A 108 21.93 5.19 -4.86
CA LEU A 108 20.70 5.20 -4.07
C LEU A 108 19.62 6.13 -4.64
N GLY A 109 19.97 7.37 -4.94
CA GLY A 109 19.02 8.35 -5.49
C GLY A 109 18.42 7.91 -6.83
N ALA A 110 19.26 7.39 -7.73
CA ALA A 110 18.80 6.87 -9.02
C ALA A 110 17.89 5.64 -8.85
N THR A 111 18.17 4.80 -7.88
CA THR A 111 17.35 3.61 -7.55
C THR A 111 15.99 4.02 -6.99
N ILE A 112 15.91 4.99 -6.08
CA ILE A 112 14.65 5.55 -5.59
C ILE A 112 13.79 6.07 -6.75
N VAL A 113 14.38 6.86 -7.66
CA VAL A 113 13.67 7.36 -8.85
C VAL A 113 13.15 6.21 -9.71
N ARG A 114 14.01 5.23 -10.02
CA ARG A 114 13.65 4.08 -10.85
C ARG A 114 12.51 3.25 -10.25
N ILE A 115 12.59 2.89 -8.97
CA ILE A 115 11.54 2.12 -8.29
C ILE A 115 10.23 2.91 -8.27
N GLY A 116 10.26 4.20 -7.93
CA GLY A 116 9.08 5.05 -7.95
C GLY A 116 8.42 5.15 -9.32
N GLN A 117 9.21 5.29 -10.38
CA GLN A 117 8.69 5.29 -11.76
C GLN A 117 8.11 3.93 -12.15
N THR A 118 8.75 2.82 -11.78
CA THR A 118 8.24 1.48 -12.05
C THR A 118 6.90 1.26 -11.34
N ALA A 119 6.76 1.72 -10.11
CA ALA A 119 5.51 1.66 -9.36
C ALA A 119 4.36 2.40 -10.09
N ILE A 120 4.61 3.62 -10.60
CA ILE A 120 3.62 4.35 -11.40
C ILE A 120 3.31 3.63 -12.72
N HIS A 121 4.33 3.16 -13.42
CA HIS A 121 4.12 2.46 -14.71
C HIS A 121 3.33 1.17 -14.54
N SER A 122 3.48 0.47 -13.41
CA SER A 122 2.71 -0.73 -13.14
C SER A 122 1.21 -0.45 -13.02
N ASP A 123 0.82 0.74 -12.58
CA ASP A 123 -0.59 1.15 -12.49
C ASP A 123 -1.29 1.15 -13.86
N ALA A 124 -0.55 1.36 -14.96
CA ALA A 124 -1.09 1.26 -16.32
C ALA A 124 -1.59 -0.16 -16.68
N LEU A 125 -1.16 -1.20 -15.95
CA LEU A 125 -1.68 -2.55 -16.13
C LEU A 125 -3.17 -2.65 -15.83
N GLN A 126 -3.72 -1.75 -15.01
CA GLN A 126 -5.15 -1.65 -14.77
C GLN A 126 -5.93 -1.40 -16.08
N ALA A 127 -5.40 -0.57 -16.96
CA ALA A 127 -6.05 -0.27 -18.25
C ALA A 127 -6.00 -1.46 -19.23
N VAL A 128 -4.95 -2.29 -19.15
CA VAL A 128 -4.71 -3.40 -20.09
C VAL A 128 -5.34 -4.71 -19.60
N HIS A 129 -5.27 -4.96 -18.30
CA HIS A 129 -5.64 -6.24 -17.70
C HIS A 129 -6.77 -6.15 -16.66
N GLY A 130 -7.25 -4.96 -16.37
CA GLY A 130 -8.29 -4.67 -15.36
C GLY A 130 -9.65 -5.24 -15.73
N LYS A 131 -9.74 -6.54 -15.90
CA LYS A 131 -11.03 -7.22 -15.90
C LYS A 131 -11.47 -7.34 -14.46
N ARG A 132 -12.52 -6.60 -14.10
CA ARG A 132 -13.17 -6.78 -12.79
C ARG A 132 -13.36 -8.27 -12.55
N ARG A 133 -12.60 -8.83 -11.61
CA ARG A 133 -12.95 -10.12 -11.04
C ARG A 133 -14.28 -9.91 -10.32
N PRO A 134 -15.31 -10.71 -10.61
CA PRO A 134 -16.64 -10.49 -10.02
C PRO A 134 -16.68 -10.63 -8.50
N HIS A 135 -15.61 -10.79 -7.78
CA HIS A 135 -15.59 -10.91 -6.30
C HIS A 135 -14.18 -10.81 -5.73
N SER A 136 -13.48 -9.66 -5.90
CA SER A 136 -12.28 -9.42 -5.12
C SER A 136 -12.62 -9.47 -3.61
N PHE A 137 -11.64 -9.82 -2.76
CA PHE A 137 -11.85 -9.85 -1.32
C PHE A 137 -12.38 -8.50 -0.81
N LYS A 138 -11.84 -7.39 -1.31
CA LYS A 138 -12.35 -6.05 -1.05
C LYS A 138 -13.83 -5.91 -1.38
N GLU A 139 -14.27 -6.33 -2.58
CA GLU A 139 -15.69 -6.26 -2.97
C GLU A 139 -16.59 -7.15 -2.11
N ARG A 140 -16.11 -8.35 -1.74
CA ARG A 140 -16.84 -9.22 -0.80
C ARG A 140 -16.99 -8.54 0.55
N SER A 141 -15.92 -7.97 1.09
CA SER A 141 -15.94 -7.26 2.37
C SER A 141 -16.84 -6.03 2.35
N MET A 142 -16.78 -5.23 1.26
CA MET A 142 -17.68 -4.08 1.07
C MET A 142 -19.15 -4.49 1.01
N LYS A 143 -19.50 -5.52 0.23
CA LYS A 143 -20.87 -6.05 0.16
C LYS A 143 -21.31 -6.58 1.52
N ARG A 144 -20.41 -7.23 2.27
CA ARG A 144 -20.70 -7.73 3.62
C ARG A 144 -21.00 -6.57 4.57
N ALA A 145 -20.16 -5.52 4.61
CA ALA A 145 -20.41 -4.32 5.41
C ALA A 145 -21.76 -3.64 5.07
N ALA A 146 -22.07 -3.50 3.77
CA ALA A 146 -23.32 -2.90 3.31
C ALA A 146 -24.58 -3.66 3.79
N ARG A 147 -24.51 -4.98 4.01
CA ARG A 147 -25.64 -5.78 4.56
C ARG A 147 -26.02 -5.38 5.99
N PHE A 148 -25.09 -4.76 6.72
CA PHE A 148 -25.31 -4.25 8.07
C PHE A 148 -25.71 -2.77 8.10
N ASN A 149 -26.21 -2.25 6.98
CA ASN A 149 -26.68 -0.87 6.85
C ASN A 149 -25.59 0.20 7.04
N LEU A 150 -24.33 -0.15 6.72
CA LEU A 150 -23.21 0.78 6.72
C LEU A 150 -23.11 1.48 5.36
N ALA A 151 -22.85 2.79 5.37
CA ALA A 151 -22.52 3.52 4.16
C ALA A 151 -21.05 3.22 3.79
N VAL A 152 -20.84 2.52 2.66
CA VAL A 152 -19.51 2.08 2.22
C VAL A 152 -19.01 2.96 1.08
N LYS A 153 -17.82 3.54 1.25
CA LYS A 153 -17.16 4.36 0.22
C LYS A 153 -15.82 3.72 -0.18
N PRO A 154 -15.71 3.20 -1.41
CA PRO A 154 -14.44 2.61 -1.89
C PRO A 154 -13.38 3.67 -2.13
N GLY A 155 -12.12 3.31 -1.95
CA GLY A 155 -10.97 4.12 -2.35
C GLY A 155 -10.88 5.47 -1.65
N ALA A 156 -11.36 5.57 -0.40
CA ALA A 156 -11.25 6.79 0.38
C ALA A 156 -9.79 7.14 0.63
N GLU A 157 -9.47 8.42 0.53
CA GLU A 157 -8.13 8.93 0.79
C GLU A 157 -8.03 9.47 2.21
N ILE A 158 -6.87 9.27 2.82
CA ILE A 158 -6.46 9.90 4.07
C ILE A 158 -5.16 10.64 3.85
N THR A 159 -4.97 11.73 4.58
CA THR A 159 -3.69 12.44 4.59
C THR A 159 -2.99 12.12 5.90
N ASN A 160 -1.77 11.64 5.84
CA ASN A 160 -0.98 11.38 7.03
C ASN A 160 -0.45 12.69 7.64
N ARG A 161 0.11 12.61 8.86
CA ARG A 161 0.66 13.79 9.57
C ARG A 161 1.80 14.51 8.84
N TYR A 162 2.35 13.90 7.79
CA TYR A 162 3.45 14.44 6.98
C TYR A 162 2.98 14.99 5.62
N GLY A 163 1.66 15.04 5.38
CA GLY A 163 1.08 15.52 4.14
C GLY A 163 1.00 14.49 3.01
N GLY A 164 1.55 13.29 3.20
CA GLY A 164 1.42 12.20 2.23
C GLY A 164 0.00 11.66 2.17
N ARG A 165 -0.50 11.42 0.95
CA ARG A 165 -1.82 10.82 0.73
C ARG A 165 -1.73 9.30 0.70
N ARG A 166 -2.68 8.65 1.37
CA ARG A 166 -2.82 7.20 1.42
C ARG A 166 -4.23 6.80 1.04
N ARG A 167 -4.34 5.77 0.24
CA ARG A 167 -5.63 5.23 -0.18
C ARG A 167 -6.00 4.02 0.68
N LEU A 168 -7.19 4.10 1.26
CA LEU A 168 -7.82 2.98 1.95
C LEU A 168 -8.50 2.06 0.95
N SER A 169 -8.69 0.80 1.32
CA SER A 169 -9.52 -0.10 0.53
C SER A 169 -10.94 0.43 0.45
N PHE A 170 -11.48 0.84 1.60
CA PHE A 170 -12.76 1.54 1.70
C PHE A 170 -12.95 2.16 3.09
N THR A 171 -13.97 3.00 3.26
CA THR A 171 -14.50 3.37 4.57
C THR A 171 -15.89 2.79 4.75
N ALA A 172 -16.24 2.48 6.01
CA ALA A 172 -17.58 2.04 6.40
C ALA A 172 -18.10 2.99 7.48
N GLN A 173 -19.21 3.67 7.21
CA GLN A 173 -19.82 4.62 8.16
C GLN A 173 -21.12 4.06 8.73
N ALA A 174 -21.21 4.01 10.05
CA ALA A 174 -22.40 3.63 10.76
C ALA A 174 -23.44 4.78 10.78
N PRO A 175 -24.72 4.48 10.98
CA PRO A 175 -25.78 5.51 11.15
C PRO A 175 -25.50 6.48 12.30
N SER A 176 -24.75 6.07 13.32
CA SER A 176 -24.29 6.92 14.42
C SER A 176 -23.27 7.98 14.01
N GLY A 177 -22.75 7.90 12.78
CA GLY A 177 -21.66 8.75 12.29
C GLY A 177 -20.25 8.19 12.51
N ARG A 178 -20.09 7.09 13.25
CA ARG A 178 -18.79 6.42 13.41
C ARG A 178 -18.25 5.94 12.07
N VAL A 179 -16.97 6.19 11.80
CA VAL A 179 -16.31 5.82 10.55
C VAL A 179 -15.22 4.79 10.81
N GLY A 180 -15.30 3.63 10.14
CA GLY A 180 -14.24 2.63 10.08
C GLY A 180 -13.38 2.84 8.83
N TYR A 181 -12.08 2.88 9.03
CA TYR A 181 -11.06 3.03 7.99
C TYR A 181 -10.50 1.65 7.67
N VAL A 182 -10.70 1.15 6.48
CA VAL A 182 -10.49 -0.27 6.17
C VAL A 182 -9.36 -0.47 5.16
N ILE A 183 -8.42 -1.35 5.51
CA ILE A 183 -7.46 -1.95 4.60
C ILE A 183 -7.76 -3.43 4.48
N THR A 184 -7.81 -3.95 3.25
CA THR A 184 -7.97 -5.37 2.97
C THR A 184 -6.64 -5.98 2.55
N ILE A 185 -6.30 -7.14 3.08
CA ILE A 185 -5.16 -7.97 2.68
C ILE A 185 -5.71 -9.17 1.95
N GLY A 186 -5.55 -9.17 0.62
CA GLY A 186 -6.05 -10.22 -0.26
C GLY A 186 -4.92 -11.06 -0.86
N ALA A 187 -5.29 -12.14 -1.57
CA ALA A 187 -4.35 -13.12 -2.12
C ALA A 187 -3.32 -12.53 -3.09
N ALA A 188 -3.66 -11.48 -3.85
CA ALA A 188 -2.75 -10.92 -4.83
C ALA A 188 -1.70 -9.98 -4.22
N SER A 189 -2.00 -9.32 -3.09
CA SER A 189 -0.98 -8.53 -2.39
C SER A 189 0.02 -9.40 -1.61
N GLY A 190 -0.35 -10.65 -1.30
CA GLY A 190 0.41 -11.48 -0.37
C GLY A 190 0.35 -10.99 1.08
N ALA A 191 0.82 -11.84 2.03
CA ALA A 191 0.79 -11.52 3.45
C ALA A 191 1.72 -10.34 3.78
N THR A 192 2.96 -10.37 3.28
CA THR A 192 4.00 -9.39 3.63
C THR A 192 3.69 -8.01 3.07
N ALA A 193 3.41 -7.90 1.78
CA ALA A 193 3.09 -6.61 1.17
C ALA A 193 1.80 -5.99 1.73
N GLY A 194 0.77 -6.81 1.97
CA GLY A 194 -0.46 -6.36 2.61
C GLY A 194 -0.24 -5.87 4.05
N HIS A 195 0.58 -6.58 4.83
CA HIS A 195 1.00 -6.19 6.16
C HIS A 195 1.71 -4.85 6.15
N ASP A 196 2.75 -4.70 5.33
CA ASP A 196 3.61 -3.52 5.30
C ASP A 196 2.83 -2.28 4.84
N ARG A 197 1.91 -2.45 3.88
CA ARG A 197 0.96 -1.40 3.49
C ARG A 197 0.09 -0.96 4.66
N ALA A 198 -0.47 -1.90 5.43
CA ALA A 198 -1.33 -1.58 6.56
C ALA A 198 -0.54 -0.86 7.66
N VAL A 199 0.69 -1.32 7.96
CA VAL A 199 1.60 -0.69 8.92
C VAL A 199 1.96 0.72 8.46
N ALA A 200 2.39 0.91 7.21
CA ALA A 200 2.72 2.22 6.67
C ALA A 200 1.52 3.19 6.70
N THR A 201 0.32 2.69 6.39
CA THR A 201 -0.89 3.53 6.37
C THR A 201 -1.35 3.89 7.78
N PHE A 202 -1.55 2.91 8.65
CA PHE A 202 -2.15 3.12 9.96
C PHE A 202 -1.16 3.57 11.04
N GLY A 203 0.12 3.24 10.91
CA GLY A 203 1.19 3.75 11.78
C GLY A 203 1.38 5.27 11.64
N GLU A 204 1.22 5.80 10.43
CA GLU A 204 1.28 7.23 10.15
C GLU A 204 -0.03 8.00 10.46
N PHE A 205 -1.13 7.29 10.65
CA PHE A 205 -2.46 7.88 10.86
C PHE A 205 -2.83 7.86 12.35
N ALA A 206 -2.18 8.74 13.11
CA ALA A 206 -2.31 8.79 14.57
C ALA A 206 -3.64 9.41 15.08
N GLU A 207 -4.35 10.19 14.24
CA GLU A 207 -5.55 10.95 14.63
C GLU A 207 -6.80 10.10 14.81
N VAL A 208 -6.76 8.82 14.38
CA VAL A 208 -7.90 7.89 14.46
C VAL A 208 -7.64 6.83 15.52
N ASP A 209 -8.65 6.57 16.34
CA ASP A 209 -8.59 5.50 17.33
C ASP A 209 -8.28 4.14 16.68
N LYS A 210 -7.46 3.34 17.34
CA LYS A 210 -7.12 1.97 16.91
C LYS A 210 -8.35 1.12 16.58
N LYS A 211 -9.43 1.24 17.34
CA LYS A 211 -10.68 0.51 17.15
C LYS A 211 -11.40 0.84 15.84
N ASP A 212 -11.08 1.97 15.22
CA ASP A 212 -11.68 2.44 13.97
C ASP A 212 -10.74 2.23 12.76
N LYS A 213 -9.51 1.78 13.00
CA LYS A 213 -8.56 1.29 11.99
C LYS A 213 -8.75 -0.21 11.83
N LEU A 214 -9.33 -0.64 10.72
CA LEU A 214 -9.73 -2.02 10.50
C LEU A 214 -8.86 -2.66 9.43
N VAL A 215 -8.20 -3.76 9.76
CA VAL A 215 -7.50 -4.61 8.80
C VAL A 215 -8.29 -5.89 8.63
N LEU A 216 -8.70 -6.18 7.40
CA LEU A 216 -9.42 -7.40 7.04
C LEU A 216 -8.49 -8.30 6.23
N VAL A 217 -8.39 -9.56 6.62
CA VAL A 217 -7.53 -10.55 5.96
C VAL A 217 -8.38 -11.61 5.29
N ASP A 218 -8.07 -11.91 4.02
CA ASP A 218 -8.72 -12.96 3.22
C ASP A 218 -8.39 -14.34 3.80
N GLU A 219 -9.35 -15.24 3.73
CA GLU A 219 -9.16 -16.63 4.13
C GLU A 219 -8.08 -17.29 3.27
N GLY A 220 -7.13 -17.99 3.91
CA GLY A 220 -6.03 -18.65 3.22
C GLY A 220 -4.79 -17.79 2.99
N ILE A 221 -4.76 -16.55 3.46
CA ILE A 221 -3.51 -15.76 3.50
C ILE A 221 -2.68 -16.19 4.72
N PRO A 222 -1.54 -16.88 4.53
CA PRO A 222 -0.71 -17.35 5.63
C PRO A 222 0.10 -16.20 6.24
N MET A 223 -0.46 -15.52 7.24
CA MET A 223 0.27 -14.50 7.99
C MET A 223 1.12 -15.13 9.08
N GLN A 224 2.33 -14.59 9.26
CA GLN A 224 3.23 -14.94 10.35
C GLN A 224 2.74 -14.33 11.68
N ASP A 225 3.06 -14.95 12.81
CA ASP A 225 2.64 -14.47 14.14
C ASP A 225 3.07 -13.01 14.39
N TRP A 226 4.32 -12.65 14.05
CA TRP A 226 4.82 -11.30 14.19
C TRP A 226 4.06 -10.26 13.35
N GLN A 227 3.56 -10.63 12.16
CA GLN A 227 2.72 -9.77 11.32
C GLN A 227 1.37 -9.52 11.98
N ILE A 228 0.78 -10.58 12.53
CA ILE A 228 -0.50 -10.50 13.26
C ILE A 228 -0.35 -9.59 14.48
N GLU A 229 0.70 -9.76 15.26
CA GLU A 229 0.96 -8.96 16.47
C GLU A 229 1.17 -7.49 16.11
N SER A 230 2.02 -7.18 15.13
CA SER A 230 2.28 -5.80 14.72
C SER A 230 1.03 -5.10 14.17
N LEU A 231 0.17 -5.79 13.43
CA LEU A 231 -1.11 -5.23 12.99
C LEU A 231 -2.07 -5.00 14.15
N ARG A 232 -2.10 -5.92 15.11
CA ARG A 232 -2.91 -5.76 16.32
C ARG A 232 -2.46 -4.60 17.20
N ASP A 233 -1.21 -4.19 17.13
CA ASP A 233 -0.72 -3.02 17.88
C ASP A 233 -1.28 -1.71 17.36
N ILE A 234 -1.49 -1.58 16.05
CA ILE A 234 -1.87 -0.34 15.38
C ILE A 234 -3.31 -0.30 14.89
N SER A 235 -4.01 -1.45 14.82
CA SER A 235 -5.35 -1.59 14.26
C SER A 235 -6.14 -2.71 14.93
N SER A 236 -7.41 -2.83 14.56
CA SER A 236 -8.24 -4.00 14.87
C SER A 236 -8.21 -4.94 13.67
N LEU A 237 -7.71 -6.16 13.88
CA LEU A 237 -7.52 -7.18 12.85
C LEU A 237 -8.65 -8.19 12.87
N TYR A 238 -9.20 -8.51 11.69
CA TYR A 238 -10.28 -9.49 11.51
C TYR A 238 -10.03 -10.37 10.29
N SER A 239 -10.30 -11.66 10.45
CA SER A 239 -10.36 -12.62 9.36
C SER A 239 -11.69 -12.51 8.59
N GLU A 240 -11.81 -13.20 7.45
CA GLU A 240 -13.02 -13.13 6.62
C GLU A 240 -14.26 -13.64 7.36
N ASP A 241 -14.16 -14.68 8.17
CA ASP A 241 -15.24 -15.26 8.95
C ASP A 241 -15.70 -14.37 10.12
N GLU A 242 -14.83 -13.54 10.68
CA GLU A 242 -15.15 -12.62 11.78
C GLU A 242 -15.88 -11.35 11.31
N GLN A 243 -15.95 -11.07 10.02
CA GLN A 243 -16.50 -9.82 9.49
C GLN A 243 -17.97 -9.59 9.84
N ASP A 244 -18.79 -10.64 9.91
CA ASP A 244 -20.21 -10.46 10.23
C ASP A 244 -20.40 -10.01 11.70
N GLN A 245 -19.56 -10.50 12.60
CA GLN A 245 -19.56 -10.06 13.99
C GLN A 245 -19.03 -8.62 14.10
N LEU A 246 -17.95 -8.30 13.40
CA LEU A 246 -17.40 -6.95 13.31
C LEU A 246 -18.48 -5.96 12.87
N TRP A 247 -19.10 -6.19 11.70
CA TRP A 247 -20.03 -5.21 11.12
C TRP A 247 -21.32 -5.06 11.93
N ARG A 248 -21.78 -6.13 12.57
CA ARG A 248 -22.91 -6.07 13.50
C ARG A 248 -22.58 -5.18 14.71
N GLY A 249 -21.43 -5.38 15.33
CA GLY A 249 -20.98 -4.57 16.46
C GLY A 249 -20.71 -3.12 16.06
N PHE A 250 -20.16 -2.90 14.86
CA PHE A 250 -19.84 -1.57 14.33
C PHE A 250 -21.12 -0.76 14.03
N ALA A 251 -22.17 -1.40 13.50
CA ALA A 251 -23.45 -0.76 13.19
C ALA A 251 -24.26 -0.43 14.44
N ALA A 252 -24.04 -1.14 15.55
CA ALA A 252 -24.75 -0.95 16.82
C ALA A 252 -24.12 0.11 17.74
N ALA A 253 -22.87 0.54 17.42
CA ALA A 253 -22.11 1.51 18.21
C ALA A 253 -22.36 2.93 17.72
#